data_a61c75f5e1b3048acbdeeeebcb26f18e
#
_entry.id   a61c75f5e1b3048acbdeeeebcb26f18e
#
_cell.length_a   1.000
_cell.length_b   1.000
_cell.length_c   1.000
_cell.angle_alpha   90.00
_cell.angle_beta   90.00
_cell.angle_gamma   90.00
#
_symmetry.space_group_name_H-M   'P 1'
#
loop_
_entity.id
_entity.type
_entity.pdbx_description
1 polymer ?
#
loop_
_entity_poly.entity_id
_entity_poly.type
_entity_poly.pdbx_seq_one_letter_code
_entity_poly.pdbx_strand_id
1 'polypeptide(L)'
;MSADTPDYHATVFLPETEFPMRAGLPQREPAWLARWEKIGVYDRLREKTGPDGGKRADFTLHDGPPYANGHLHIGHALNKILKDMVVRSQQMMGKDARYVPGWDCHGLPIEWKIEEQYRAKGLNKDDVDIVDFRQECRRFAEGWIDVQREEFKRLGVTGNWPKPYLTMDFHAEAVIADEFMRFLMNGSLYQGSKPVMWSPVEKTALAEAEVEYHDHTSHTIWVRFKPLDGKLDGASVVIWTTTPWTIPQNRAVAFNPTIEYSAYRVDAVAENATAQVGEVIILADKLAEGVMGSAKVAGFSRLRAVAASEFADVALAHPYRGIEGGAGEWDYAVPMLPG
;
A
#
# COMPACT_ATOMS: atom_id res chain seq x y z
N MET A 1 -53.99 -41.77 15.51
CA MET A 1 -54.64 -40.88 16.47
C MET A 1 -53.52 -39.79 16.80
N SER A 2 -53.65 -38.66 16.16
CA SER A 2 -52.80 -37.51 16.53
C SER A 2 -53.34 -36.93 17.83
N ALA A 3 -52.54 -36.97 18.88
CA ALA A 3 -52.90 -36.31 20.12
C ALA A 3 -53.06 -34.83 19.82
N ASP A 4 -54.28 -34.31 20.02
CA ASP A 4 -54.55 -32.87 20.00
C ASP A 4 -53.68 -32.21 21.06
N THR A 5 -52.60 -31.57 20.63
CA THR A 5 -51.77 -30.79 21.53
C THR A 5 -52.57 -29.56 21.96
N PRO A 6 -52.84 -29.34 23.27
CA PRO A 6 -53.64 -28.20 23.69
C PRO A 6 -53.03 -26.89 23.20
N ASP A 7 -53.84 -26.05 22.57
CA ASP A 7 -53.44 -24.70 22.19
C ASP A 7 -53.53 -23.79 23.42
N TYR A 8 -52.40 -23.49 24.01
CA TYR A 8 -52.27 -22.56 25.14
C TYR A 8 -52.18 -21.08 24.75
N HIS A 9 -52.33 -20.76 23.45
CA HIS A 9 -52.14 -19.39 22.96
C HIS A 9 -53.11 -18.41 23.63
N ALA A 10 -54.35 -18.82 23.90
CA ALA A 10 -55.35 -18.02 24.54
C ALA A 10 -55.11 -17.80 26.08
N THR A 11 -54.17 -18.54 26.68
CA THR A 11 -53.86 -18.43 28.10
C THR A 11 -52.66 -17.52 28.36
N VAL A 12 -52.03 -17.01 27.30
CA VAL A 12 -50.87 -16.10 27.42
C VAL A 12 -51.36 -14.66 27.57
N PHE A 13 -51.09 -14.04 28.71
CA PHE A 13 -51.39 -12.64 28.96
C PHE A 13 -50.34 -11.78 28.28
N LEU A 14 -50.61 -11.34 27.05
CA LEU A 14 -49.77 -10.36 26.34
C LEU A 14 -50.34 -8.94 26.63
N PRO A 15 -49.48 -7.92 26.80
CA PRO A 15 -49.94 -6.55 26.94
C PRO A 15 -50.59 -6.09 25.61
N GLU A 16 -51.80 -5.54 25.75
CA GLU A 16 -52.45 -4.82 24.66
C GLU A 16 -51.78 -3.45 24.49
N THR A 17 -51.10 -3.25 23.37
CA THR A 17 -50.38 -2.00 23.10
C THR A 17 -50.30 -1.70 21.61
N GLU A 18 -50.41 -0.44 21.25
CA GLU A 18 -50.13 0.04 19.88
C GLU A 18 -48.65 -0.02 19.53
N PHE A 19 -47.78 -0.29 20.53
CA PHE A 19 -46.36 -0.43 20.27
C PHE A 19 -46.08 -1.69 19.45
N PRO A 20 -45.50 -1.60 18.27
CA PRO A 20 -45.33 -2.75 17.38
C PRO A 20 -44.34 -3.76 17.98
N MET A 21 -44.77 -5.01 18.08
CA MET A 21 -43.93 -6.13 18.58
C MET A 21 -42.78 -6.48 17.63
N ARG A 22 -42.89 -6.16 16.35
CA ARG A 22 -41.80 -6.31 15.38
C ARG A 22 -41.24 -4.96 15.00
N ALA A 23 -39.93 -4.81 15.08
CA ALA A 23 -39.25 -3.55 14.76
C ALA A 23 -39.47 -3.12 13.29
N GLY A 24 -39.36 -4.06 12.34
CA GLY A 24 -39.55 -3.79 10.90
C GLY A 24 -38.72 -2.62 10.41
N LEU A 25 -37.48 -2.47 10.92
CA LEU A 25 -36.63 -1.29 10.67
C LEU A 25 -36.37 -1.01 9.19
N PRO A 26 -36.08 -2.02 8.35
CA PRO A 26 -35.83 -1.73 6.91
C PRO A 26 -36.98 -1.02 6.22
N GLN A 27 -38.21 -1.27 6.65
CA GLN A 27 -39.43 -0.65 6.09
C GLN A 27 -39.78 0.69 6.74
N ARG A 28 -39.43 0.89 8.01
CA ARG A 28 -39.81 2.09 8.78
C ARG A 28 -38.78 3.22 8.71
N GLU A 29 -37.51 2.89 8.67
CA GLU A 29 -36.41 3.87 8.63
C GLU A 29 -36.51 4.85 7.46
N PRO A 30 -36.82 4.44 6.22
CA PRO A 30 -36.97 5.38 5.11
C PRO A 30 -38.02 6.46 5.36
N ALA A 31 -39.14 6.11 6.00
CA ALA A 31 -40.18 7.07 6.36
C ALA A 31 -39.70 8.06 7.44
N TRP A 32 -38.90 7.62 8.41
CA TRP A 32 -38.30 8.50 9.41
C TRP A 32 -37.29 9.46 8.80
N LEU A 33 -36.45 8.99 7.89
CA LEU A 33 -35.48 9.81 7.19
C LEU A 33 -36.18 10.89 6.36
N ALA A 34 -37.20 10.51 5.59
CA ALA A 34 -38.00 11.47 4.81
C ALA A 34 -38.69 12.51 5.72
N ARG A 35 -39.16 12.10 6.89
CA ARG A 35 -39.72 13.04 7.89
C ARG A 35 -38.65 14.00 8.40
N TRP A 36 -37.44 13.50 8.75
CA TRP A 36 -36.36 14.35 9.27
C TRP A 36 -35.92 15.39 8.24
N GLU A 37 -35.84 15.00 6.98
CA GLU A 37 -35.54 15.91 5.88
C GLU A 37 -36.65 16.97 5.72
N LYS A 38 -37.91 16.54 5.65
CA LYS A 38 -39.03 17.43 5.53
C LYS A 38 -39.14 18.50 6.64
N ILE A 39 -38.83 18.15 7.87
CA ILE A 39 -38.86 19.08 9.01
C ILE A 39 -37.55 19.84 9.22
N GLY A 40 -36.51 19.57 8.42
CA GLY A 40 -35.21 20.25 8.52
C GLY A 40 -34.50 20.02 9.84
N VAL A 41 -34.41 18.77 10.32
CA VAL A 41 -33.86 18.45 11.66
C VAL A 41 -32.47 19.05 11.85
N TYR A 42 -31.58 18.93 10.87
CA TYR A 42 -30.21 19.45 10.98
C TYR A 42 -30.20 20.96 11.19
N ASP A 43 -30.94 21.73 10.39
CA ASP A 43 -31.00 23.20 10.47
C ASP A 43 -31.64 23.67 11.77
N ARG A 44 -32.76 23.05 12.16
CA ARG A 44 -33.41 23.35 13.45
C ARG A 44 -32.50 23.12 14.67
N LEU A 45 -31.62 22.15 14.58
CA LEU A 45 -30.61 21.95 15.64
C LEU A 45 -29.57 23.07 15.66
N ARG A 46 -29.29 23.72 14.52
CA ARG A 46 -28.38 24.89 14.48
C ARG A 46 -29.02 26.16 15.05
N GLU A 47 -30.32 26.29 14.94
CA GLU A 47 -31.08 27.44 15.44
C GLU A 47 -31.28 27.45 16.97
N LYS A 48 -31.06 26.32 17.66
CA LYS A 48 -31.23 26.24 19.11
C LYS A 48 -30.22 27.11 19.85
N THR A 49 -30.73 27.83 20.87
CA THR A 49 -29.92 28.58 21.82
C THR A 49 -29.49 27.72 22.99
N GLY A 50 -28.53 28.21 23.79
CA GLY A 50 -28.13 27.63 25.06
C GLY A 50 -29.20 27.79 26.13
N PRO A 51 -29.03 27.17 27.30
CA PRO A 51 -29.99 27.25 28.43
C PRO A 51 -30.23 28.68 28.92
N ASP A 52 -29.26 29.54 28.75
CA ASP A 52 -29.28 30.97 29.12
C ASP A 52 -29.78 31.88 27.97
N GLY A 53 -30.23 31.30 26.86
CA GLY A 53 -30.62 32.02 25.65
C GLY A 53 -29.46 32.50 24.80
N GLY A 54 -28.22 32.26 25.22
CA GLY A 54 -27.00 32.61 24.48
C GLY A 54 -26.56 31.58 23.42
N LYS A 55 -25.39 31.82 22.82
CA LYS A 55 -24.78 30.89 21.85
C LYS A 55 -24.34 29.62 22.59
N ARG A 56 -24.65 28.47 22.04
CA ARG A 56 -24.14 27.19 22.53
C ARG A 56 -22.62 27.06 22.24
N ALA A 57 -21.91 26.33 23.06
CA ALA A 57 -20.52 26.00 22.85
C ALA A 57 -20.36 25.19 21.51
N ASP A 58 -19.44 25.59 20.69
CA ASP A 58 -19.16 24.91 19.42
C ASP A 58 -18.49 23.56 19.71
N PHE A 59 -18.84 22.54 18.95
CA PHE A 59 -18.16 21.26 18.90
C PHE A 59 -18.00 20.86 17.43
N THR A 60 -16.76 20.72 17.00
CA THR A 60 -16.44 20.30 15.64
C THR A 60 -15.75 18.95 15.66
N LEU A 61 -16.34 17.98 14.96
CA LEU A 61 -15.70 16.72 14.67
C LEU A 61 -15.15 16.78 13.23
N HIS A 62 -13.84 16.69 13.12
CA HIS A 62 -13.19 16.64 11.80
C HIS A 62 -13.48 15.32 11.09
N ASP A 63 -13.90 15.38 9.84
CA ASP A 63 -14.13 14.20 9.02
C ASP A 63 -12.84 13.76 8.32
N GLY A 64 -12.53 12.46 8.31
CA GLY A 64 -11.62 11.84 7.36
C GLY A 64 -12.43 11.51 6.11
N PRO A 65 -12.25 12.28 5.02
CA PRO A 65 -13.11 12.12 3.85
C PRO A 65 -12.83 10.81 3.12
N PRO A 66 -13.87 10.02 2.77
CA PRO A 66 -13.71 8.84 1.94
C PRO A 66 -13.40 9.23 0.50
N TYR A 67 -12.78 8.33 -0.26
CA TYR A 67 -12.64 8.48 -1.70
C TYR A 67 -13.99 8.37 -2.41
N ALA A 68 -14.19 9.24 -3.39
CA ALA A 68 -15.39 9.24 -4.25
C ALA A 68 -15.18 8.27 -5.44
N ASN A 69 -15.13 6.95 -5.18
CA ASN A 69 -14.73 5.98 -6.20
C ASN A 69 -15.48 4.63 -6.18
N GLY A 70 -16.56 4.50 -5.43
CA GLY A 70 -17.34 3.26 -5.34
C GLY A 70 -18.43 3.31 -4.29
N HIS A 71 -19.18 2.23 -4.17
CA HIS A 71 -20.20 2.06 -3.12
C HIS A 71 -19.59 1.95 -1.73
N LEU A 72 -20.38 2.25 -0.71
CA LEU A 72 -19.97 2.10 0.67
C LEU A 72 -19.76 0.62 1.02
N HIS A 73 -18.70 0.37 1.77
CA HIS A 73 -18.47 -0.91 2.43
C HIS A 73 -18.64 -0.77 3.95
N ILE A 74 -18.59 -1.88 4.67
CA ILE A 74 -18.82 -1.92 6.12
C ILE A 74 -17.88 -0.98 6.91
N GLY A 75 -16.65 -0.77 6.44
CA GLY A 75 -15.71 0.17 7.05
C GLY A 75 -16.18 1.62 6.98
N HIS A 76 -16.75 2.04 5.84
CA HIS A 76 -17.37 3.35 5.70
C HIS A 76 -18.57 3.51 6.63
N ALA A 77 -19.44 2.49 6.69
CA ALA A 77 -20.60 2.48 7.57
C ALA A 77 -20.19 2.61 9.05
N LEU A 78 -19.25 1.79 9.51
CA LEU A 78 -18.72 1.84 10.88
C LEU A 78 -18.17 3.22 11.21
N ASN A 79 -17.32 3.78 10.36
CA ASN A 79 -16.68 5.09 10.57
C ASN A 79 -17.74 6.20 10.69
N LYS A 80 -18.69 6.28 9.75
CA LYS A 80 -19.71 7.33 9.74
C LYS A 80 -20.74 7.18 10.86
N ILE A 81 -21.14 5.97 11.22
CA ILE A 81 -22.05 5.73 12.33
C ILE A 81 -21.39 6.15 13.65
N LEU A 82 -20.13 5.78 13.90
CA LEU A 82 -19.41 6.21 15.10
C LEU A 82 -19.29 7.73 15.20
N LYS A 83 -18.98 8.40 14.09
CA LYS A 83 -18.95 9.88 14.04
C LYS A 83 -20.33 10.49 14.33
N ASP A 84 -21.39 9.94 13.74
CA ASP A 84 -22.75 10.40 13.98
C ASP A 84 -23.16 10.21 15.46
N MET A 85 -22.77 9.10 16.10
CA MET A 85 -22.97 8.88 17.52
C MET A 85 -22.28 9.96 18.38
N VAL A 86 -21.02 10.30 18.06
CA VAL A 86 -20.27 11.35 18.75
C VAL A 86 -20.96 12.71 18.56
N VAL A 87 -21.29 13.08 17.32
CA VAL A 87 -21.95 14.37 17.01
C VAL A 87 -23.30 14.47 17.72
N ARG A 88 -24.12 13.43 17.69
CA ARG A 88 -25.43 13.40 18.37
C ARG A 88 -25.28 13.50 19.88
N SER A 89 -24.34 12.76 20.48
CA SER A 89 -24.12 12.84 21.92
C SER A 89 -23.71 14.24 22.38
N GLN A 90 -22.80 14.89 21.65
CA GLN A 90 -22.39 16.26 21.93
C GLN A 90 -23.56 17.26 21.73
N GLN A 91 -24.39 17.02 20.71
CA GLN A 91 -25.62 17.80 20.48
C GLN A 91 -26.62 17.63 21.65
N MET A 92 -26.80 16.41 22.15
CA MET A 92 -27.68 16.10 23.29
C MET A 92 -27.17 16.71 24.62
N MET A 93 -25.83 16.84 24.74
CA MET A 93 -25.19 17.55 25.88
C MET A 93 -25.28 19.09 25.76
N GLY A 94 -26.02 19.63 24.79
CA GLY A 94 -26.28 21.06 24.65
C GLY A 94 -25.29 21.83 23.76
N LYS A 95 -24.30 21.19 23.18
CA LYS A 95 -23.34 21.86 22.29
C LYS A 95 -23.93 22.08 20.88
N ASP A 96 -23.37 23.04 20.14
CA ASP A 96 -23.60 23.15 18.70
C ASP A 96 -22.64 22.24 17.96
N ALA A 97 -23.01 20.95 17.88
CA ALA A 97 -22.21 19.93 17.24
C ALA A 97 -22.50 19.87 15.74
N ARG A 98 -21.66 20.55 14.97
CA ARG A 98 -21.76 20.59 13.50
C ARG A 98 -21.02 19.40 12.90
N TYR A 99 -21.60 18.86 11.84
CA TYR A 99 -20.95 17.86 11.03
C TYR A 99 -21.04 18.28 9.54
N VAL A 100 -19.87 18.49 8.94
CA VAL A 100 -19.72 18.74 7.51
C VAL A 100 -19.11 17.49 6.89
N PRO A 101 -19.89 16.71 6.13
CA PRO A 101 -19.32 15.53 5.44
C PRO A 101 -18.32 15.97 4.38
N GLY A 102 -17.30 15.16 4.15
CA GLY A 102 -16.27 15.43 3.15
C GLY A 102 -16.03 14.26 2.22
N TRP A 103 -15.44 14.55 1.06
CA TRP A 103 -14.94 13.56 0.10
C TRP A 103 -13.55 13.90 -0.41
N ASP A 104 -12.73 12.87 -0.55
CA ASP A 104 -11.49 12.93 -1.31
C ASP A 104 -11.79 12.57 -2.78
N CYS A 105 -11.47 13.50 -3.67
CA CYS A 105 -12.00 13.51 -5.04
C CYS A 105 -10.90 13.36 -6.10
N HIS A 106 -9.66 13.07 -5.72
CA HIS A 106 -8.53 13.01 -6.66
C HIS A 106 -7.46 12.02 -6.20
N GLY A 107 -6.36 11.94 -6.95
CA GLY A 107 -5.26 11.04 -6.71
C GLY A 107 -5.47 9.65 -7.32
N LEU A 108 -4.54 8.76 -7.06
CA LEU A 108 -4.47 7.42 -7.66
C LEU A 108 -5.79 6.61 -7.58
N PRO A 109 -6.54 6.62 -6.45
CA PRO A 109 -7.79 5.86 -6.36
C PRO A 109 -8.87 6.28 -7.37
N ILE A 110 -8.86 7.52 -7.85
CA ILE A 110 -9.77 8.02 -8.88
C ILE A 110 -9.17 7.82 -10.27
N GLU A 111 -7.91 8.21 -10.45
CA GLU A 111 -7.21 8.15 -11.74
C GLU A 111 -7.12 6.72 -12.27
N TRP A 112 -6.83 5.76 -11.39
CA TRP A 112 -6.79 4.34 -11.73
C TRP A 112 -8.12 3.84 -12.29
N LYS A 113 -9.27 4.27 -11.71
CA LYS A 113 -10.60 3.88 -12.20
C LYS A 113 -10.89 4.42 -13.60
N ILE A 114 -10.44 5.62 -13.90
CA ILE A 114 -10.56 6.18 -15.24
C ILE A 114 -9.62 5.47 -16.21
N GLU A 115 -8.39 5.16 -15.79
CA GLU A 115 -7.46 4.40 -16.60
C GLU A 115 -7.99 2.99 -16.93
N GLU A 116 -8.59 2.28 -15.97
CA GLU A 116 -9.26 0.99 -16.23
C GLU A 116 -10.34 1.13 -17.32
N GLN A 117 -11.11 2.23 -17.31
CA GLN A 117 -12.12 2.48 -18.34
C GLN A 117 -11.51 2.74 -19.72
N TYR A 118 -10.36 3.44 -19.79
CA TYR A 118 -9.61 3.61 -21.05
C TYR A 118 -9.08 2.28 -21.57
N ARG A 119 -8.45 1.49 -20.71
CA ARG A 119 -7.93 0.14 -21.08
C ARG A 119 -9.04 -0.76 -21.58
N ALA A 120 -10.21 -0.75 -20.94
CA ALA A 120 -11.37 -1.53 -21.39
C ALA A 120 -11.87 -1.13 -22.80
N LYS A 121 -11.62 0.12 -23.20
CA LYS A 121 -11.94 0.64 -24.54
C LYS A 121 -10.77 0.47 -25.53
N GLY A 122 -9.65 -0.14 -25.11
CA GLY A 122 -8.43 -0.27 -25.94
C GLY A 122 -7.67 1.05 -26.13
N LEU A 123 -7.90 2.04 -25.26
CA LEU A 123 -7.24 3.34 -25.27
C LEU A 123 -6.12 3.39 -24.23
N ASN A 124 -5.11 4.22 -24.49
CA ASN A 124 -4.04 4.51 -23.53
C ASN A 124 -4.26 5.92 -22.94
N LYS A 125 -4.23 6.05 -21.61
CA LYS A 125 -4.39 7.35 -20.93
C LYS A 125 -3.30 8.36 -21.31
N ASP A 126 -2.09 7.86 -21.63
CA ASP A 126 -0.95 8.72 -21.98
C ASP A 126 -1.11 9.43 -23.33
N ASP A 127 -2.07 8.99 -24.16
CA ASP A 127 -2.40 9.59 -25.45
C ASP A 127 -3.54 10.63 -25.34
N VAL A 128 -4.11 10.80 -24.13
CA VAL A 128 -5.21 11.73 -23.88
C VAL A 128 -4.65 13.04 -23.32
N ASP A 129 -5.26 14.17 -23.73
CA ASP A 129 -4.92 15.47 -23.14
C ASP A 129 -5.11 15.45 -21.62
N ILE A 130 -4.13 15.98 -20.89
CA ILE A 130 -4.10 15.90 -19.42
C ILE A 130 -5.28 16.67 -18.78
N VAL A 131 -5.76 17.74 -19.41
CA VAL A 131 -6.91 18.50 -18.93
C VAL A 131 -8.18 17.71 -19.11
N ASP A 132 -8.35 17.04 -20.25
CA ASP A 132 -9.50 16.18 -20.52
C ASP A 132 -9.54 14.99 -19.56
N PHE A 133 -8.40 14.34 -19.32
CA PHE A 133 -8.29 13.27 -18.35
C PHE A 133 -8.69 13.72 -16.93
N ARG A 134 -8.18 14.88 -16.49
CA ARG A 134 -8.54 15.44 -15.17
C ARG A 134 -10.01 15.80 -15.08
N GLN A 135 -10.62 16.32 -16.16
CA GLN A 135 -12.05 16.60 -16.21
C GLN A 135 -12.89 15.31 -16.10
N GLU A 136 -12.45 14.21 -16.68
CA GLU A 136 -13.12 12.92 -16.51
C GLU A 136 -13.01 12.40 -15.08
N CYS A 137 -11.85 12.54 -14.44
CA CYS A 137 -11.69 12.22 -13.02
C CYS A 137 -12.65 13.03 -12.14
N ARG A 138 -12.82 14.34 -12.38
CA ARG A 138 -13.77 15.19 -11.66
C ARG A 138 -15.21 14.71 -11.85
N ARG A 139 -15.63 14.46 -13.10
CA ARG A 139 -16.99 13.95 -13.39
C ARG A 139 -17.27 12.60 -12.74
N PHE A 140 -16.28 11.73 -12.75
CA PHE A 140 -16.37 10.44 -12.08
C PHE A 140 -16.59 10.60 -10.56
N ALA A 141 -15.77 11.44 -9.91
CA ALA A 141 -15.90 11.72 -8.48
C ALA A 141 -17.25 12.35 -8.15
N GLU A 142 -17.74 13.32 -8.94
CA GLU A 142 -19.06 13.96 -8.76
C GLU A 142 -20.19 12.91 -8.72
N GLY A 143 -20.18 11.97 -9.67
CA GLY A 143 -21.18 10.90 -9.70
C GLY A 143 -21.15 10.02 -8.45
N TRP A 144 -19.96 9.69 -7.94
CA TRP A 144 -19.83 8.87 -6.73
C TRP A 144 -20.18 9.63 -5.46
N ILE A 145 -19.92 10.93 -5.39
CA ILE A 145 -20.37 11.76 -4.26
C ILE A 145 -21.88 11.67 -4.11
N ASP A 146 -22.64 11.78 -5.19
CA ASP A 146 -24.08 11.70 -5.13
C ASP A 146 -24.57 10.32 -4.66
N VAL A 147 -24.00 9.26 -5.18
CA VAL A 147 -24.32 7.89 -4.77
C VAL A 147 -24.01 7.68 -3.28
N GLN A 148 -22.78 7.97 -2.85
CA GLN A 148 -22.38 7.78 -1.46
C GLN A 148 -23.15 8.69 -0.49
N ARG A 149 -23.53 9.91 -0.90
CA ARG A 149 -24.36 10.79 -0.09
C ARG A 149 -25.69 10.14 0.24
N GLU A 150 -26.37 9.58 -0.73
CA GLU A 150 -27.65 8.89 -0.50
C GLU A 150 -27.48 7.62 0.35
N GLU A 151 -26.40 6.88 0.16
CA GLU A 151 -26.06 5.71 0.99
C GLU A 151 -25.79 6.10 2.44
N PHE A 152 -25.03 7.18 2.71
CA PHE A 152 -24.80 7.69 4.06
C PHE A 152 -26.10 8.25 4.70
N LYS A 153 -26.91 8.96 3.93
CA LYS A 153 -28.23 9.40 4.41
C LYS A 153 -29.10 8.21 4.77
N ARG A 154 -29.05 7.12 3.99
CA ARG A 154 -29.79 5.87 4.28
C ARG A 154 -29.35 5.24 5.62
N LEU A 155 -28.11 5.39 6.03
CA LEU A 155 -27.62 4.97 7.36
C LEU A 155 -28.13 5.86 8.51
N GLY A 156 -28.81 6.95 8.19
CA GLY A 156 -29.36 7.89 9.17
C GLY A 156 -28.33 8.92 9.67
N VAL A 157 -27.18 9.02 9.05
CA VAL A 157 -26.14 10.03 9.41
C VAL A 157 -26.66 11.43 9.15
N THR A 158 -26.58 12.31 10.13
CA THR A 158 -26.99 13.70 10.04
C THR A 158 -25.81 14.63 9.82
N GLY A 159 -25.95 15.57 8.86
CA GLY A 159 -24.88 16.50 8.51
C GLY A 159 -25.33 17.55 7.51
N ASN A 160 -24.42 18.45 7.19
CA ASN A 160 -24.66 19.48 6.16
C ASN A 160 -24.46 18.90 4.75
N TRP A 161 -25.35 18.01 4.34
CA TRP A 161 -25.29 17.34 3.05
C TRP A 161 -25.35 18.28 1.83
N PRO A 162 -26.06 19.43 1.87
CA PRO A 162 -26.08 20.37 0.75
C PRO A 162 -24.76 21.11 0.50
N LYS A 163 -23.91 21.21 1.53
CA LYS A 163 -22.62 21.92 1.43
C LYS A 163 -21.48 21.07 2.03
N PRO A 164 -21.12 19.99 1.37
CA PRO A 164 -20.02 19.13 1.83
C PRO A 164 -18.67 19.82 1.60
N TYR A 165 -17.63 19.29 2.24
CA TYR A 165 -16.23 19.56 1.90
C TYR A 165 -15.81 18.64 0.75
N LEU A 166 -15.31 19.19 -0.34
CA LEU A 166 -14.79 18.44 -1.49
C LEU A 166 -13.37 18.89 -1.77
N THR A 167 -12.42 17.94 -1.79
CA THR A 167 -11.01 18.28 -2.08
C THR A 167 -10.82 18.83 -3.50
N MET A 168 -11.76 18.57 -4.42
CA MET A 168 -11.77 19.11 -5.78
C MET A 168 -12.50 20.45 -5.93
N ASP A 169 -13.08 21.01 -4.86
CA ASP A 169 -13.66 22.34 -4.90
C ASP A 169 -12.56 23.37 -5.14
N PHE A 170 -12.78 24.31 -6.07
CA PHE A 170 -11.75 25.31 -6.42
C PHE A 170 -11.31 26.17 -5.25
N HIS A 171 -12.20 26.46 -4.31
CA HIS A 171 -11.84 27.18 -3.10
C HIS A 171 -10.97 26.30 -2.18
N ALA A 172 -11.28 25.01 -2.03
CA ALA A 172 -10.48 24.08 -1.26
C ALA A 172 -9.08 23.90 -1.88
N GLU A 173 -8.99 23.73 -3.20
CA GLU A 173 -7.71 23.66 -3.92
C GLU A 173 -6.87 24.94 -3.72
N ALA A 174 -7.49 26.12 -3.77
CA ALA A 174 -6.81 27.38 -3.55
C ALA A 174 -6.26 27.51 -2.12
N VAL A 175 -7.03 27.10 -1.10
CA VAL A 175 -6.58 27.09 0.30
C VAL A 175 -5.44 26.10 0.49
N ILE A 176 -5.53 24.90 -0.08
CA ILE A 176 -4.45 23.87 -0.01
C ILE A 176 -3.16 24.45 -0.64
N ALA A 177 -3.26 25.09 -1.78
CA ALA A 177 -2.09 25.71 -2.44
C ALA A 177 -1.50 26.86 -1.61
N ASP A 178 -2.32 27.70 -0.98
CA ASP A 178 -1.85 28.80 -0.13
C ASP A 178 -1.11 28.24 1.11
N GLU A 179 -1.67 27.26 1.79
CA GLU A 179 -1.01 26.61 2.93
C GLU A 179 0.29 25.92 2.53
N PHE A 180 0.34 25.26 1.37
CA PHE A 180 1.56 24.65 0.85
C PHE A 180 2.64 25.71 0.59
N MET A 181 2.29 26.86 0.01
CA MET A 181 3.21 27.96 -0.19
C MET A 181 3.75 28.55 1.13
N ARG A 182 2.97 28.52 2.21
CA ARG A 182 3.44 28.94 3.54
C ARG A 182 4.57 28.04 4.07
N PHE A 183 4.50 26.72 3.81
CA PHE A 183 5.62 25.81 4.13
C PHE A 183 6.89 26.14 3.34
N LEU A 184 6.74 26.53 2.06
CA LEU A 184 7.88 27.00 1.26
C LEU A 184 8.48 28.28 1.85
N MET A 185 7.64 29.25 2.19
CA MET A 185 8.09 30.57 2.68
C MET A 185 8.77 30.50 4.05
N ASN A 186 8.42 29.54 4.91
CA ASN A 186 9.09 29.35 6.20
C ASN A 186 10.33 28.44 6.12
N GLY A 187 10.68 27.94 4.92
CA GLY A 187 11.87 27.10 4.69
C GLY A 187 11.70 25.63 5.04
N SER A 188 10.50 25.18 5.40
CA SER A 188 10.24 23.77 5.73
C SER A 188 10.12 22.87 4.50
N LEU A 189 9.83 23.45 3.32
CA LEU A 189 9.73 22.73 2.05
C LEU A 189 11.04 22.87 1.27
N TYR A 190 11.63 21.76 0.89
CA TYR A 190 12.86 21.71 0.08
C TYR A 190 12.76 20.56 -0.94
N GLN A 191 13.52 20.68 -2.02
CA GLN A 191 13.68 19.60 -2.98
C GLN A 191 14.76 18.62 -2.50
N GLY A 192 14.43 17.34 -2.51
CA GLY A 192 15.34 16.27 -2.11
C GLY A 192 15.03 14.96 -2.84
N SER A 193 15.93 13.97 -2.66
CA SER A 193 15.74 12.62 -3.19
C SER A 193 15.53 11.65 -2.04
N LYS A 194 14.51 10.80 -2.17
CA LYS A 194 14.21 9.72 -1.23
C LYS A 194 13.87 8.45 -2.02
N PRO A 195 14.48 7.29 -1.70
CA PRO A 195 14.04 6.02 -2.27
C PRO A 195 12.60 5.74 -1.88
N VAL A 196 11.75 5.47 -2.87
CA VAL A 196 10.35 5.13 -2.68
C VAL A 196 9.97 3.97 -3.59
N MET A 197 8.90 3.25 -3.24
CA MET A 197 8.33 2.23 -4.13
C MET A 197 7.73 2.92 -5.37
N TRP A 198 7.88 2.27 -6.51
CA TRP A 198 7.41 2.79 -7.79
C TRP A 198 6.57 1.75 -8.51
N SER A 199 5.40 2.13 -8.97
CA SER A 199 4.60 1.29 -9.86
C SER A 199 4.97 1.57 -11.32
N PRO A 200 5.53 0.57 -12.05
CA PRO A 200 5.81 0.72 -13.46
C PRO A 200 4.54 0.74 -14.33
N VAL A 201 3.43 0.26 -13.80
CA VAL A 201 2.13 0.21 -14.50
C VAL A 201 1.46 1.57 -14.46
N GLU A 202 1.28 2.15 -13.27
CA GLU A 202 0.70 3.47 -13.06
C GLU A 202 1.69 4.60 -13.34
N LYS A 203 3.00 4.29 -13.45
CA LYS A 203 4.10 5.24 -13.66
C LYS A 203 4.14 6.33 -12.59
N THR A 204 4.01 5.92 -11.33
CA THR A 204 4.01 6.82 -10.17
C THR A 204 4.68 6.22 -8.96
N ALA A 205 5.13 7.10 -8.05
CA ALA A 205 5.56 6.70 -6.71
C ALA A 205 4.36 6.25 -5.87
N LEU A 206 4.58 5.27 -5.00
CA LEU A 206 3.56 4.74 -4.10
C LEU A 206 3.82 5.21 -2.67
N ALA A 207 2.76 5.57 -1.96
CA ALA A 207 2.80 5.67 -0.51
C ALA A 207 2.95 4.27 0.11
N GLU A 208 3.51 4.18 1.32
CA GLU A 208 3.72 2.89 1.99
C GLU A 208 2.40 2.11 2.19
N ALA A 209 1.30 2.81 2.44
CA ALA A 209 -0.03 2.21 2.58
C ALA A 209 -0.64 1.67 1.27
N GLU A 210 -0.09 2.02 0.12
CA GLU A 210 -0.52 1.56 -1.20
C GLU A 210 0.26 0.34 -1.68
N VAL A 211 1.33 -0.04 -0.94
CA VAL A 211 2.18 -1.19 -1.28
C VAL A 211 1.56 -2.46 -0.73
N GLU A 212 1.23 -3.39 -1.61
CA GLU A 212 0.74 -4.70 -1.25
C GLU A 212 1.84 -5.75 -1.44
N TYR A 213 1.98 -6.66 -0.47
CA TYR A 213 2.96 -7.73 -0.50
C TYR A 213 2.27 -9.05 -0.80
N HIS A 214 2.76 -9.74 -1.83
CA HIS A 214 2.27 -11.05 -2.24
C HIS A 214 3.44 -12.04 -2.32
N ASP A 215 3.15 -13.31 -2.10
CA ASP A 215 4.12 -14.38 -2.34
C ASP A 215 4.52 -14.40 -3.81
N HIS A 216 5.81 -14.33 -4.07
CA HIS A 216 6.37 -14.31 -5.42
C HIS A 216 7.50 -15.32 -5.56
N THR A 217 7.43 -16.15 -6.62
CA THR A 217 8.52 -17.05 -6.97
C THR A 217 9.49 -16.33 -7.90
N SER A 218 10.72 -16.19 -7.47
CA SER A 218 11.79 -15.54 -8.23
C SER A 218 12.95 -16.49 -8.49
N HIS A 219 13.64 -16.30 -9.62
CA HIS A 219 14.88 -17.00 -9.89
C HIS A 219 16.01 -16.41 -9.07
N THR A 220 16.72 -17.26 -8.34
CA THR A 220 17.95 -16.90 -7.64
C THR A 220 19.12 -17.66 -8.22
N ILE A 221 20.28 -17.04 -8.27
CA ILE A 221 21.49 -17.66 -8.80
C ILE A 221 22.71 -17.46 -7.90
N TRP A 222 23.62 -18.39 -7.94
CA TRP A 222 24.96 -18.26 -7.42
C TRP A 222 25.92 -18.03 -8.58
N VAL A 223 26.78 -17.02 -8.45
CA VAL A 223 27.66 -16.60 -9.55
C VAL A 223 29.11 -16.65 -9.06
N ARG A 224 29.98 -17.27 -9.85
CA ARG A 224 31.42 -17.36 -9.59
C ARG A 224 32.15 -16.20 -10.26
N PHE A 225 33.00 -15.56 -9.47
CA PHE A 225 33.94 -14.55 -9.94
C PHE A 225 35.36 -15.10 -9.80
N LYS A 226 36.10 -15.22 -10.89
CA LYS A 226 37.48 -15.74 -10.89
C LYS A 226 38.49 -14.62 -10.66
N PRO A 227 39.51 -14.79 -9.82
CA PRO A 227 40.61 -13.81 -9.74
C PRO A 227 41.36 -13.71 -11.08
N LEU A 228 41.75 -12.48 -11.42
CA LEU A 228 42.53 -12.18 -12.64
C LEU A 228 44.05 -12.25 -12.39
N ASP A 229 44.47 -12.01 -11.15
CA ASP A 229 45.86 -11.79 -10.74
C ASP A 229 46.53 -12.96 -10.09
N GLY A 230 45.89 -14.13 -10.11
CA GLY A 230 46.40 -15.33 -9.43
C GLY A 230 46.30 -15.30 -7.91
N LYS A 231 45.80 -14.24 -7.31
CA LYS A 231 45.50 -14.18 -5.88
C LYS A 231 44.46 -15.23 -5.49
N LEU A 232 44.28 -15.44 -4.18
CA LEU A 232 43.36 -16.43 -3.64
C LEU A 232 43.64 -17.89 -4.13
N ASP A 233 44.86 -18.18 -4.55
CA ASP A 233 45.27 -19.48 -5.09
C ASP A 233 44.41 -19.98 -6.27
N GLY A 234 43.84 -19.03 -7.03
CA GLY A 234 42.93 -19.30 -8.13
C GLY A 234 41.52 -19.70 -7.75
N ALA A 235 41.19 -19.67 -6.46
CA ALA A 235 39.85 -19.98 -5.98
C ALA A 235 38.84 -18.90 -6.41
N SER A 236 37.66 -19.32 -6.86
CA SER A 236 36.59 -18.42 -7.24
C SER A 236 35.83 -17.88 -6.01
N VAL A 237 35.49 -16.61 -6.00
CA VAL A 237 34.54 -16.04 -5.04
C VAL A 237 33.13 -16.30 -5.56
N VAL A 238 32.21 -16.75 -4.70
CA VAL A 238 30.82 -17.00 -5.05
C VAL A 238 29.93 -15.99 -4.36
N ILE A 239 29.07 -15.35 -5.14
CA ILE A 239 27.99 -14.47 -4.64
C ILE A 239 26.62 -15.11 -4.90
N TRP A 240 25.62 -14.66 -4.19
CA TRP A 240 24.22 -15.00 -4.42
C TRP A 240 23.41 -13.76 -4.74
N THR A 241 22.46 -13.86 -5.65
CA THR A 241 21.56 -12.78 -5.99
C THR A 241 20.15 -13.26 -6.31
N THR A 242 19.16 -12.47 -5.91
CA THR A 242 17.75 -12.60 -6.31
C THR A 242 17.44 -11.82 -7.59
N THR A 243 18.39 -11.04 -8.10
CA THR A 243 18.23 -10.12 -9.23
C THR A 243 19.25 -10.41 -10.33
N PRO A 244 19.15 -11.58 -11.01
CA PRO A 244 20.15 -12.01 -12.00
C PRO A 244 20.38 -11.00 -13.14
N TRP A 245 19.38 -10.22 -13.50
CA TRP A 245 19.46 -9.19 -14.55
C TRP A 245 20.37 -8.00 -14.21
N THR A 246 20.83 -7.89 -12.96
CA THR A 246 21.81 -6.86 -12.56
C THR A 246 23.26 -7.28 -12.78
N ILE A 247 23.53 -8.56 -12.99
CA ILE A 247 24.89 -9.08 -13.21
C ILE A 247 25.62 -8.39 -14.37
N PRO A 248 25.01 -8.09 -15.54
CA PRO A 248 25.71 -7.41 -16.62
C PRO A 248 26.31 -6.06 -16.23
N GLN A 249 25.77 -5.40 -15.22
CA GLN A 249 26.23 -4.08 -14.75
C GLN A 249 27.03 -4.16 -13.44
N ASN A 250 27.43 -5.36 -13.00
CA ASN A 250 28.21 -5.53 -11.79
C ASN A 250 29.58 -4.85 -11.89
N ARG A 251 29.92 -4.01 -10.88
CA ARG A 251 31.16 -3.20 -10.87
C ARG A 251 32.07 -3.52 -9.67
N ALA A 252 31.56 -4.22 -8.65
CA ALA A 252 32.32 -4.61 -7.48
C ALA A 252 31.69 -5.83 -6.82
N VAL A 253 32.48 -6.57 -6.03
CA VAL A 253 32.01 -7.58 -5.10
C VAL A 253 32.35 -7.13 -3.69
N ALA A 254 31.33 -6.98 -2.85
CA ALA A 254 31.53 -6.58 -1.45
C ALA A 254 31.81 -7.80 -0.57
N PHE A 255 32.70 -7.64 0.41
CA PHE A 255 32.94 -8.61 1.49
C PHE A 255 32.84 -7.93 2.84
N ASN A 256 32.38 -8.63 3.85
CA ASN A 256 32.35 -8.11 5.21
C ASN A 256 33.62 -8.55 5.95
N PRO A 257 34.45 -7.63 6.45
CA PRO A 257 35.71 -7.96 7.10
C PRO A 257 35.59 -8.65 8.45
N THR A 258 34.38 -8.72 9.03
CA THR A 258 34.12 -9.40 10.32
C THR A 258 33.58 -10.82 10.16
N ILE A 259 33.32 -11.28 8.94
CA ILE A 259 32.86 -12.64 8.67
C ILE A 259 34.03 -13.56 8.39
N GLU A 260 33.91 -14.80 8.85
CA GLU A 260 34.88 -15.88 8.58
C GLU A 260 34.61 -16.48 7.19
N TYR A 261 35.65 -16.51 6.37
CA TYR A 261 35.65 -17.11 5.03
C TYR A 261 36.64 -18.24 4.95
N SER A 262 36.34 -19.23 4.13
CA SER A 262 37.25 -20.32 3.83
C SER A 262 37.23 -20.73 2.37
N ALA A 263 38.36 -21.28 1.92
CA ALA A 263 38.45 -21.94 0.63
C ALA A 263 37.98 -23.39 0.78
N TYR A 264 37.07 -23.81 -0.06
CA TYR A 264 36.48 -25.15 -0.08
C TYR A 264 36.73 -25.79 -1.44
N ARG A 265 37.22 -27.04 -1.41
CA ARG A 265 37.37 -27.85 -2.64
C ARG A 265 36.14 -28.73 -2.82
N VAL A 266 35.62 -28.74 -4.03
CA VAL A 266 34.57 -29.67 -4.47
C VAL A 266 35.18 -31.06 -4.67
N ASP A 267 34.79 -32.04 -3.86
CA ASP A 267 35.30 -33.40 -3.92
C ASP A 267 34.38 -34.35 -4.68
N ALA A 268 33.07 -34.12 -4.67
CA ALA A 268 32.10 -34.91 -5.39
C ALA A 268 30.87 -34.03 -5.77
N VAL A 269 30.24 -34.31 -6.89
CA VAL A 269 29.04 -33.63 -7.38
C VAL A 269 27.94 -34.62 -7.70
N ALA A 270 26.70 -34.20 -7.53
CA ALA A 270 25.54 -34.97 -7.97
C ALA A 270 25.28 -34.73 -9.49
N GLU A 271 24.39 -35.55 -10.05
CA GLU A 271 23.95 -35.38 -11.44
C GLU A 271 23.36 -33.96 -11.68
N ASN A 272 23.71 -33.35 -12.83
CA ASN A 272 23.33 -32.01 -13.21
C ASN A 272 23.82 -30.90 -12.24
N ALA A 273 24.94 -31.08 -11.57
CA ALA A 273 25.62 -30.03 -10.86
C ALA A 273 26.32 -29.07 -11.84
N THR A 274 26.35 -27.78 -11.51
CA THR A 274 27.12 -26.77 -12.28
C THR A 274 28.55 -26.64 -11.77
N ALA A 275 28.85 -27.09 -10.55
CA ALA A 275 30.18 -27.17 -9.99
C ALA A 275 30.93 -28.39 -10.54
N GLN A 276 32.27 -28.32 -10.59
CA GLN A 276 33.12 -29.39 -11.09
C GLN A 276 34.01 -29.94 -9.96
N VAL A 277 34.29 -31.26 -9.97
CA VAL A 277 35.21 -31.87 -9.02
C VAL A 277 36.61 -31.26 -9.18
N GLY A 278 37.24 -30.94 -8.06
CA GLY A 278 38.52 -30.25 -8.00
C GLY A 278 38.44 -28.73 -8.00
N GLU A 279 37.28 -28.13 -8.26
CA GLU A 279 37.05 -26.71 -8.18
C GLU A 279 37.25 -26.20 -6.74
N VAL A 280 37.89 -25.02 -6.58
CA VAL A 280 38.03 -24.35 -5.28
C VAL A 280 37.22 -23.09 -5.28
N ILE A 281 36.36 -22.96 -4.28
CA ILE A 281 35.47 -21.77 -4.13
C ILE A 281 35.60 -21.20 -2.71
N ILE A 282 35.48 -19.89 -2.60
CA ILE A 282 35.54 -19.19 -1.33
C ILE A 282 34.10 -18.80 -0.96
N LEU A 283 33.72 -19.17 0.25
CA LEU A 283 32.42 -18.90 0.85
C LEU A 283 32.58 -18.42 2.29
N ALA A 284 31.60 -17.70 2.80
CA ALA A 284 31.44 -17.50 4.23
C ALA A 284 31.16 -18.87 4.90
N ASP A 285 31.86 -19.18 5.99
CA ASP A 285 31.79 -20.50 6.63
C ASP A 285 30.37 -20.89 7.02
N LYS A 286 29.57 -19.94 7.51
CA LYS A 286 28.15 -20.15 7.87
C LYS A 286 27.25 -20.51 6.70
N LEU A 287 27.62 -20.15 5.47
CA LEU A 287 26.82 -20.37 4.27
C LEU A 287 27.29 -21.59 3.45
N ALA A 288 28.46 -22.15 3.77
CA ALA A 288 29.09 -23.15 2.94
C ALA A 288 28.20 -24.36 2.65
N GLU A 289 27.60 -24.97 3.68
CA GLU A 289 26.73 -26.15 3.50
C GLU A 289 25.51 -25.85 2.64
N GLY A 290 24.83 -24.70 2.87
CA GLY A 290 23.65 -24.30 2.11
C GLY A 290 23.96 -24.04 0.65
N VAL A 291 25.07 -23.34 0.37
CA VAL A 291 25.51 -23.04 -1.01
C VAL A 291 25.93 -24.30 -1.73
N MET A 292 26.71 -25.15 -1.08
CA MET A 292 27.15 -26.44 -1.65
C MET A 292 25.99 -27.38 -1.96
N GLY A 293 25.01 -27.47 -1.04
CA GLY A 293 23.78 -28.23 -1.27
C GLY A 293 22.97 -27.70 -2.46
N SER A 294 22.81 -26.40 -2.54
CA SER A 294 22.09 -25.75 -3.66
C SER A 294 22.81 -25.92 -5.01
N ALA A 295 24.15 -25.96 -4.99
CA ALA A 295 24.98 -26.20 -6.17
C ALA A 295 25.09 -27.70 -6.52
N LYS A 296 24.35 -28.57 -5.83
CA LYS A 296 24.39 -30.03 -5.98
C LYS A 296 25.79 -30.65 -5.79
N VAL A 297 26.59 -30.06 -4.92
CA VAL A 297 27.87 -30.63 -4.48
C VAL A 297 27.58 -31.71 -3.45
N ALA A 298 27.96 -32.96 -3.75
CA ALA A 298 27.71 -34.11 -2.90
C ALA A 298 28.79 -34.30 -1.83
N GLY A 299 29.99 -33.74 -2.02
CA GLY A 299 31.08 -33.77 -1.05
C GLY A 299 32.02 -32.59 -1.27
N PHE A 300 32.51 -32.00 -0.18
CA PHE A 300 33.48 -30.92 -0.24
C PHE A 300 34.40 -30.94 1.01
N SER A 301 35.60 -30.39 0.87
CA SER A 301 36.58 -30.27 1.92
C SER A 301 36.99 -28.83 2.16
N ARG A 302 37.02 -28.39 3.43
CA ARG A 302 37.60 -27.10 3.81
C ARG A 302 39.13 -27.21 3.71
N LEU A 303 39.72 -26.37 2.88
CA LEU A 303 41.15 -26.35 2.66
C LEU A 303 41.87 -25.43 3.65
N ARG A 304 41.45 -24.18 3.77
CA ARG A 304 42.03 -23.20 4.67
C ARG A 304 41.07 -22.06 4.96
N ALA A 305 41.30 -21.34 6.04
CA ALA A 305 40.69 -20.05 6.26
C ALA A 305 41.25 -19.00 5.26
N VAL A 306 40.44 -18.02 4.90
CA VAL A 306 40.81 -16.88 4.06
C VAL A 306 40.55 -15.60 4.88
N ALA A 307 41.64 -14.92 5.21
CA ALA A 307 41.53 -13.68 5.97
C ALA A 307 40.91 -12.55 5.11
N ALA A 308 40.12 -11.67 5.70
CA ALA A 308 39.52 -10.53 5.00
C ALA A 308 40.58 -9.64 4.30
N SER A 309 41.79 -9.55 4.87
CA SER A 309 42.91 -8.83 4.26
C SER A 309 43.40 -9.45 2.94
N GLU A 310 43.15 -10.72 2.69
CA GLU A 310 43.52 -11.38 1.43
C GLU A 310 42.61 -10.93 0.27
N PHE A 311 41.43 -10.38 0.58
CA PHE A 311 40.51 -9.80 -0.43
C PHE A 311 40.92 -8.40 -0.86
N ALA A 312 41.80 -7.76 -0.12
CA ALA A 312 42.28 -6.43 -0.46
C ALA A 312 43.01 -6.45 -1.82
N ASP A 313 42.70 -5.50 -2.66
CA ASP A 313 43.26 -5.35 -4.00
C ASP A 313 43.09 -6.57 -4.92
N VAL A 314 42.14 -7.45 -4.65
CA VAL A 314 41.80 -8.55 -5.58
C VAL A 314 40.95 -8.00 -6.72
N ALA A 315 41.43 -8.30 -7.93
CA ALA A 315 40.71 -8.02 -9.16
C ALA A 315 40.06 -9.32 -9.68
N LEU A 316 38.75 -9.32 -9.85
CA LEU A 316 37.96 -10.45 -10.33
C LEU A 316 37.59 -10.26 -11.80
N ALA A 317 37.49 -11.35 -12.53
CA ALA A 317 36.90 -11.34 -13.87
C ALA A 317 35.37 -11.19 -13.77
N HIS A 318 34.80 -10.31 -14.58
CA HIS A 318 33.37 -10.26 -14.74
C HIS A 318 32.83 -11.62 -15.27
N PRO A 319 31.70 -12.17 -14.78
CA PRO A 319 31.18 -13.47 -15.21
C PRO A 319 30.94 -13.60 -16.70
N TYR A 320 30.66 -12.49 -17.38
CA TYR A 320 30.45 -12.44 -18.84
C TYR A 320 31.72 -12.10 -19.63
N ARG A 321 32.88 -12.04 -18.97
CA ARG A 321 34.15 -11.80 -19.66
C ARG A 321 34.40 -12.84 -20.76
N GLY A 322 34.67 -12.38 -21.98
CA GLY A 322 34.90 -13.22 -23.14
C GLY A 322 33.68 -13.95 -23.66
N ILE A 323 32.45 -13.53 -23.28
CA ILE A 323 31.22 -14.11 -23.86
C ILE A 323 31.11 -13.81 -25.34
N GLU A 324 30.69 -14.80 -26.11
CA GLU A 324 30.48 -14.64 -27.57
C GLU A 324 29.43 -13.57 -27.85
N GLY A 325 29.71 -12.67 -28.77
CA GLY A 325 28.83 -11.53 -29.08
C GLY A 325 28.97 -10.33 -28.15
N GLY A 326 29.71 -10.43 -27.06
CA GLY A 326 29.86 -9.35 -26.05
C GLY A 326 30.85 -8.25 -26.44
N ALA A 327 31.56 -8.38 -27.55
CA ALA A 327 32.49 -7.38 -28.11
C ALA A 327 33.49 -6.77 -27.09
N GLY A 328 33.81 -7.49 -26.01
CA GLY A 328 34.70 -7.02 -24.94
C GLY A 328 34.04 -6.10 -23.92
N GLU A 329 32.72 -5.90 -23.95
CA GLU A 329 32.00 -5.03 -23.06
C GLU A 329 32.22 -5.36 -21.57
N TRP A 330 32.41 -6.64 -21.24
CA TRP A 330 32.63 -7.13 -19.87
C TRP A 330 34.10 -7.50 -19.58
N ASP A 331 35.05 -7.01 -20.35
CA ASP A 331 36.48 -7.35 -20.15
C ASP A 331 37.20 -6.51 -19.07
N TYR A 332 36.44 -5.70 -18.34
CA TYR A 332 36.94 -4.95 -17.19
C TYR A 332 37.14 -5.83 -15.94
N ALA A 333 37.96 -5.34 -15.04
CA ALA A 333 38.17 -5.94 -13.73
C ALA A 333 37.10 -5.52 -12.73
N VAL A 334 36.63 -6.44 -11.90
CA VAL A 334 35.67 -6.23 -10.82
C VAL A 334 36.43 -6.26 -9.50
N PRO A 335 36.59 -5.14 -8.78
CA PRO A 335 37.32 -5.10 -7.52
C PRO A 335 36.51 -5.75 -6.39
N MET A 336 37.21 -6.28 -5.39
CA MET A 336 36.62 -6.64 -4.09
C MET A 336 36.75 -5.45 -3.14
N LEU A 337 35.67 -5.09 -2.49
CA LEU A 337 35.59 -3.92 -1.59
C LEU A 337 34.98 -4.33 -0.23
N PRO A 338 35.46 -3.77 0.88
CA PRO A 338 34.83 -3.96 2.18
C PRO A 338 33.46 -3.28 2.20
N GLY A 339 32.44 -3.96 2.80
CA GLY A 339 31.06 -3.51 2.88
C GLY A 339 30.42 -3.79 4.24
#